data_1e3549b7e1b5d41a80036d43ee250591
#
_entry.id   1e3549b7e1b5d41a80036d43ee250591
#
_cell.length_a   1.000
_cell.length_b   1.000
_cell.length_c   1.000
_cell.angle_alpha   90.00
_cell.angle_beta   90.00
_cell.angle_gamma   90.00
#
_symmetry.space_group_name_H-M   'P 1'
#
loop_
_entity.id
_entity.type
_entity.pdbx_description
1 polymer ?
#
loop_
_entity_poly.entity_id
_entity_poly.type
_entity_poly.pdbx_seq_one_letter_code
_entity_poly.pdbx_strand_id
1 'polypeptide(L)' 'MRYTYKVRELTPIPQEDHFEVGEAKQMEAKSLKKLRRKLDAKKEYHIEYTNKKGNFISATIEGRNNGWSS' A
#
# COMPACT_ATOMS: atom_id res chain seq x y z
N MET A 1 -17.58 -4.95 -5.58
CA MET A 1 -16.86 -5.92 -4.76
C MET A 1 -15.58 -5.28 -4.23
N ARG A 2 -15.32 -5.45 -2.94
CA ARG A 2 -14.15 -4.85 -2.31
C ARG A 2 -13.09 -5.91 -2.00
N TYR A 3 -11.84 -5.49 -2.10
CA TYR A 3 -10.73 -6.33 -1.70
C TYR A 3 -10.21 -5.84 -0.36
N THR A 4 -9.72 -6.75 0.46
CA THR A 4 -9.05 -6.43 1.69
C THR A 4 -7.54 -6.49 1.45
N TYR A 5 -6.88 -5.37 1.69
CA TYR A 5 -5.43 -5.24 1.49
C TYR A 5 -4.73 -5.16 2.83
N LYS A 6 -3.65 -5.90 2.98
CA LYS A 6 -2.76 -5.75 4.10
C LYS A 6 -1.66 -4.78 3.69
N VAL A 7 -1.60 -3.62 4.34
CA VAL A 7 -0.73 -2.52 3.94
C VAL A 7 0.30 -2.25 5.02
N ARG A 8 1.57 -2.21 4.63
CA ARG A 8 2.67 -1.83 5.51
C ARG A 8 3.38 -0.62 4.92
N GLU A 9 3.63 0.38 5.76
CA GLU A 9 4.38 1.55 5.35
C GLU A 9 5.87 1.22 5.31
N LEU A 10 6.55 1.62 4.25
CA LEU A 10 7.98 1.44 4.08
C LEU A 10 8.68 2.77 4.29
N THR A 11 9.55 2.84 5.28
CA THR A 11 10.31 4.05 5.59
C THR A 11 11.77 3.81 5.24
N PRO A 12 12.35 4.59 4.30
CA PRO A 12 13.76 4.41 3.95
C PRO A 12 14.65 4.80 5.14
N ILE A 13 15.68 4.00 5.37
CA ILE A 13 16.67 4.27 6.40
C ILE A 13 17.84 4.99 5.72
N PRO A 14 18.14 6.26 6.07
CA PRO A 14 19.08 7.08 5.31
C PRO A 14 20.49 6.53 5.16
N GLN A 15 20.94 5.67 6.09
CA GLN A 15 22.29 5.14 6.09
C GLN A 15 22.36 3.68 5.66
N GLU A 16 21.25 3.12 5.23
CA GLU A 16 21.18 1.71 4.87
C GLU A 16 20.42 1.53 3.55
N ASP A 17 20.70 0.44 2.86
CA ASP A 17 20.09 0.15 1.56
C ASP A 17 18.74 -0.59 1.68
N HIS A 18 18.07 -0.47 2.81
CA HIS A 18 16.80 -1.13 3.01
C HIS A 18 15.81 -0.24 3.74
N PHE A 19 14.56 -0.67 3.77
CA PHE A 19 13.46 0.06 4.38
C PHE A 19 13.10 -0.54 5.73
N GLU A 20 12.67 0.32 6.63
CA GLU A 20 12.00 -0.13 7.84
C GLU A 20 10.54 -0.40 7.50
N VAL A 21 10.05 -1.57 7.87
CA VAL A 21 8.69 -1.99 7.60
C VAL A 21 7.82 -1.72 8.83
N GLY A 22 6.78 -0.91 8.65
CA GLY A 22 5.86 -0.58 9.72
C GLY A 22 4.82 -1.67 9.98
N GLU A 23 3.91 -1.40 10.90
CA GLU A 23 2.84 -2.33 11.22
C GLU A 23 1.88 -2.52 10.07
N ALA A 24 1.36 -3.73 9.95
CA ALA A 24 0.36 -4.05 8.93
C ALA A 24 -0.98 -3.44 9.32
N LYS A 25 -1.59 -2.73 8.37
CA LYS A 25 -2.93 -2.19 8.51
C LYS A 25 -3.84 -2.85 7.49
N GLN A 26 -5.06 -3.15 7.90
CA GLN A 26 -6.03 -3.72 7.00
C GLN A 26 -6.86 -2.60 6.39
N MET A 27 -6.89 -2.54 5.06
CA MET A 27 -7.63 -1.51 4.32
C MET A 27 -8.47 -2.15 3.24
N GLU A 28 -9.62 -1.59 2.98
CA GLU A 28 -10.51 -2.06 1.93
C GLU A 28 -10.59 -1.05 0.80
N ALA A 29 -10.63 -1.56 -0.43
CA ALA A 29 -10.82 -0.74 -1.62
C ALA A 29 -11.38 -1.59 -2.75
N LYS A 30 -12.06 -0.94 -3.68
CA LYS A 30 -12.64 -1.64 -4.84
C LYS A 30 -11.58 -2.00 -5.87
N SER A 31 -10.45 -1.31 -5.88
CA SER A 31 -9.35 -1.59 -6.80
C SER A 31 -8.05 -1.07 -6.22
N LEU A 32 -6.94 -1.53 -6.78
CA LEU A 32 -5.62 -1.06 -6.38
C LEU A 32 -5.47 0.44 -6.61
N LYS A 33 -6.00 0.94 -7.72
CA LYS A 33 -5.97 2.36 -8.03
C LYS A 33 -6.66 3.19 -6.96
N LYS A 34 -7.79 2.72 -6.45
CA LYS A 34 -8.51 3.40 -5.37
C LYS A 34 -7.79 3.29 -4.04
N LEU A 35 -7.14 2.16 -3.78
CA LEU A 35 -6.32 2.01 -2.58
C LEU A 35 -5.20 3.04 -2.56
N ARG A 36 -4.50 3.21 -3.70
CA ARG A 36 -3.39 4.17 -3.80
C ARG A 36 -3.80 5.60 -3.50
N ARG A 37 -5.03 5.97 -3.80
CA ARG A 37 -5.57 7.30 -3.50
C ARG A 37 -5.75 7.55 -2.00
N LYS A 38 -5.77 6.49 -1.20
CA LYS A 38 -5.86 6.58 0.25
C LYS A 38 -4.49 6.63 0.91
N LEU A 39 -3.42 6.42 0.13
CA LEU A 39 -2.06 6.35 0.62
C LEU A 39 -1.28 7.60 0.23
N ASP A 40 -0.34 8.02 1.10
CA ASP A 40 0.44 9.22 0.90
C ASP A 40 1.37 9.08 -0.31
N ALA A 41 1.30 10.06 -1.24
CA ALA A 41 2.11 10.05 -2.45
C ALA A 41 3.62 10.16 -2.18
N LYS A 42 4.00 10.61 -1.00
CA LYS A 42 5.40 10.76 -0.62
C LYS A 42 5.99 9.50 0.00
N LYS A 43 5.17 8.45 0.17
CA LYS A 43 5.58 7.23 0.84
C LYS A 43 5.39 6.02 -0.04
N GLU A 44 6.14 4.97 0.26
CA GLU A 44 5.98 3.68 -0.37
C GLU A 44 5.33 2.71 0.60
N TYR A 45 4.61 1.74 0.05
CA TYR A 45 3.87 0.76 0.86
C TYR A 45 4.03 -0.63 0.27
N HIS A 46 4.12 -1.61 1.14
CA HIS A 46 4.05 -3.01 0.74
C HIS A 46 2.63 -3.49 0.97
N ILE A 47 2.01 -4.04 -0.06
CA ILE A 47 0.65 -4.55 0.02
C ILE A 47 0.60 -6.05 -0.27
N GLU A 48 -0.36 -6.69 0.36
CA GLU A 48 -0.64 -8.11 0.14
C GLU A 48 -2.16 -8.27 0.05
N TYR A 49 -2.61 -9.03 -0.91
CA TYR A 49 -4.05 -9.30 -1.06
C TYR A 49 -4.28 -10.54 -1.93
N THR A 50 -5.52 -11.02 -1.91
CA THR A 50 -5.95 -12.13 -2.77
C THR A 50 -6.89 -11.57 -3.83
N ASN A 51 -6.57 -11.83 -5.12
CA ASN A 51 -7.39 -11.33 -6.22
C ASN A 51 -8.65 -12.19 -6.44
N LYS A 52 -9.46 -11.82 -7.43
CA LYS A 52 -10.70 -12.55 -7.75
C LYS A 52 -10.48 -14.00 -8.11
N LYS A 53 -9.31 -14.32 -8.66
CA LYS A 53 -8.97 -15.67 -9.07
C LYS A 53 -8.45 -16.54 -7.92
N GLY A 54 -8.35 -15.96 -6.74
CA GLY A 54 -7.82 -16.65 -5.57
C GLY A 54 -6.31 -16.67 -5.48
N ASN A 55 -5.62 -15.89 -6.30
CA ASN A 55 -4.17 -15.80 -6.26
C ASN A 55 -3.71 -14.79 -5.23
N PHE A 56 -2.74 -15.17 -4.41
CA PHE A 56 -2.13 -14.26 -3.45
C PHE A 56 -1.14 -13.34 -4.18
N ILE A 57 -1.27 -12.04 -3.98
CA ILE A 57 -0.43 -11.03 -4.62
C ILE A 57 0.26 -10.19 -3.57
N SER A 58 1.55 -10.01 -3.75
CA SER A 58 2.40 -9.19 -2.90
C SER A 58 3.15 -8.21 -3.79
N ALA A 59 3.09 -6.93 -3.48
CA ALA A 59 3.70 -5.89 -4.31
C ALA A 59 4.06 -4.66 -3.49
N THR A 60 5.00 -3.86 -4.01
CA THR A 60 5.35 -2.56 -3.45
C THR A 60 4.74 -1.49 -4.34
N ILE A 61 4.02 -0.55 -3.73
CA ILE A 61 3.35 0.52 -4.46
C ILE A 61 3.64 1.88 -3.83
N GLU A 62 3.47 2.93 -4.61
CA GLU A 62 3.49 4.30 -4.12
C GLU A 62 2.06 4.79 -3.93
N GLY A 63 1.85 5.65 -2.94
CA GLY A 63 0.57 6.29 -2.74
C GLY A 63 0.29 7.36 -3.81
N ARG A 64 -0.92 7.87 -3.84
CA ARG A 64 -1.33 8.93 -4.77
C ARG A 64 -2.08 10.07 -4.09
N ASN A 65 -2.16 10.06 -2.78
CA ASN A 65 -2.84 11.12 -2.05
C ASN A 65 -1.84 12.25 -1.76
N ASN A 66 -2.01 13.38 -2.41
CA ASN A 66 -1.16 14.55 -2.23
C ASN A 66 -1.55 15.43 -1.04
N GLY A 67 -2.54 15.01 -0.28
CA GLY A 67 -2.96 15.72 0.91
C GLY A 67 -3.90 16.89 0.68
N TRP A 68 -4.04 17.34 -0.57
CA TRP A 68 -4.93 18.45 -0.91
C TRP A 68 -5.89 18.15 -2.05
N SER A 69 -5.85 16.96 -2.53
CA SER A 69 -6.79 16.47 -3.53
C SER A 69 -7.88 15.70 -2.81
N SER A 70 -9.06 16.19 -2.88
CA SER A 70 -10.21 15.51 -2.29
C SER A 70 -10.67 14.33 -3.13
#